data_fab9e25996600b6002909fea294e8406
#
_entry.id   fab9e25996600b6002909fea294e8406
#
_cell.length_a   1.000
_cell.length_b   1.000
_cell.length_c   1.000
_cell.angle_alpha   90.00
_cell.angle_beta   90.00
_cell.angle_gamma   90.00
#
_symmetry.space_group_name_H-M   'P 1'
#
loop_
_entity.id
_entity.type
_entity.pdbx_description
1 polymer ?
#
loop_
_entity_poly.entity_id
_entity_poly.type
_entity_poly.pdbx_seq_one_letter_code
_entity_poly.pdbx_strand_id
1 'polypeptide(L)'
;MATVEEKMELITRNLQEVLGRDKLETMLKEGKDIAVYWGTATTGKPHIAYFVPMSKLADLLRAGCQVTILLADLHGYLDNMKAPWDLLELRTKYYEHIIKAMLESIEVPIEKLRFVRGTDYQLSKEYTLDVYRLSSVVTEHDAKKAGAEVVKQVDHPLLSGLLYPGLQALDEEYLKCDAQFGGVDQRKIFTFAEKYLPQLGFAKRIHLMNPMVPGLTGTKMSSSEEDSKIDLLDDAAAVKRKIKKAFCEPGNIENNGVLSFVQYVLLPNLKTDLVIERKEEFGGNISFSSYESLQEAFAKGDVHPGDLKTAVTRELNKILDPIRQKFSSPELKKLTSKAYPPPPKKKGGAAQGGGAAAATEEIIPSRLDLRVGKIISAEKHPDADSLYLEKIDVGEEQPRTVISGLAGVIPLEDLVDRMVVMLCNLKPQKMRGIESQAMLMCACIENEDPRRIEPLCPPEGSAPGDRVFFEGYENKTPDEELKPKKKVFEKLQVDLKTSDDGTAQWQDKPFQTKLGFIRAPTLKNASIR
;
A
#
# COMPACT_ATOMS: atom_id res chain seq x y z
N MET A 1 -8.96 41.69 1.85
CA MET A 1 -8.28 40.58 2.56
C MET A 1 -9.36 39.63 3.06
N ALA A 2 -9.14 38.34 3.01
CA ALA A 2 -10.11 37.36 3.52
C ALA A 2 -10.31 37.54 5.04
N THR A 3 -11.56 37.39 5.50
CA THR A 3 -11.88 37.42 6.95
C THR A 3 -11.28 36.26 7.69
N VAL A 4 -11.28 36.29 9.03
CA VAL A 4 -10.79 35.16 9.85
C VAL A 4 -11.62 33.90 9.57
N GLU A 5 -12.93 34.06 9.42
CA GLU A 5 -13.88 32.98 9.10
C GLU A 5 -13.58 32.37 7.73
N GLU A 6 -13.38 33.20 6.70
CA GLU A 6 -13.02 32.74 5.35
C GLU A 6 -11.66 31.99 5.33
N LYS A 7 -10.67 32.50 6.05
CA LYS A 7 -9.38 31.83 6.20
C LYS A 7 -9.52 30.48 6.91
N MET A 8 -10.29 30.46 7.99
CA MET A 8 -10.55 29.27 8.79
C MET A 8 -11.25 28.20 7.94
N GLU A 9 -12.27 28.60 7.15
CA GLU A 9 -12.96 27.71 6.22
C GLU A 9 -12.00 27.14 5.17
N LEU A 10 -11.20 27.97 4.51
CA LEU A 10 -10.22 27.51 3.53
C LEU A 10 -9.20 26.53 4.10
N ILE A 11 -8.71 26.79 5.32
CA ILE A 11 -7.72 25.92 5.97
C ILE A 11 -8.34 24.58 6.36
N THR A 12 -9.59 24.58 6.85
CA THR A 12 -10.17 23.38 7.50
C THR A 12 -11.15 22.60 6.62
N ARG A 13 -11.69 23.17 5.53
CA ARG A 13 -12.63 22.46 4.66
C ARG A 13 -12.02 21.18 4.08
N ASN A 14 -12.84 20.15 3.90
CA ASN A 14 -12.44 18.85 3.35
C ASN A 14 -11.32 18.12 4.14
N LEU A 15 -11.00 18.58 5.36
CA LEU A 15 -10.14 17.82 6.28
C LEU A 15 -10.98 16.83 7.08
N GLN A 16 -10.39 15.70 7.41
CA GLN A 16 -10.99 14.69 8.27
C GLN A 16 -10.85 15.07 9.76
N GLU A 17 -9.70 15.65 10.14
CA GLU A 17 -9.41 16.02 11.52
C GLU A 17 -8.45 17.22 11.58
N VAL A 18 -8.60 18.03 12.62
CA VAL A 18 -7.69 19.14 12.95
C VAL A 18 -7.36 19.07 14.43
N LEU A 19 -6.10 18.79 14.77
CA LEU A 19 -5.59 18.92 16.13
C LEU A 19 -5.08 20.34 16.36
N GLY A 20 -5.43 20.95 17.50
CA GLY A 20 -5.04 22.33 17.83
C GLY A 20 -5.87 23.40 17.11
N ARG A 21 -7.16 23.12 16.81
CA ARG A 21 -8.09 24.06 16.14
C ARG A 21 -8.19 25.41 16.87
N ASP A 22 -8.26 25.39 18.21
CA ASP A 22 -8.36 26.62 19.02
C ASP A 22 -7.10 27.49 18.89
N LYS A 23 -5.92 26.85 18.81
CA LYS A 23 -4.65 27.52 18.56
C LYS A 23 -4.64 28.18 17.18
N LEU A 24 -5.11 27.47 16.15
CA LEU A 24 -5.22 28.01 14.78
C LEU A 24 -6.13 29.26 14.76
N GLU A 25 -7.30 29.16 15.37
CA GLU A 25 -8.25 30.27 15.44
C GLU A 25 -7.66 31.48 16.15
N THR A 26 -6.99 31.26 17.30
CA THR A 26 -6.31 32.33 18.05
C THR A 26 -5.25 33.02 17.18
N MET A 27 -4.39 32.27 16.50
CA MET A 27 -3.35 32.84 15.63
C MET A 27 -3.94 33.66 14.49
N LEU A 28 -5.03 33.17 13.86
CA LEU A 28 -5.71 33.92 12.79
C LEU A 28 -6.36 35.21 13.32
N LYS A 29 -6.96 35.21 14.52
CA LYS A 29 -7.51 36.42 15.20
C LYS A 29 -6.42 37.44 15.53
N GLU A 30 -5.21 36.97 15.84
CA GLU A 30 -4.04 37.81 16.07
C GLU A 30 -3.43 38.36 14.78
N GLY A 31 -3.97 37.98 13.61
CA GLY A 31 -3.47 38.41 12.29
C GLY A 31 -2.16 37.78 11.88
N LYS A 32 -1.78 36.64 12.46
CA LYS A 32 -0.56 35.91 12.10
C LYS A 32 -0.72 35.16 10.79
N ASP A 33 0.31 35.21 9.97
CA ASP A 33 0.47 34.31 8.83
C ASP A 33 0.84 32.93 9.34
N ILE A 34 0.07 31.92 8.97
CA ILE A 34 0.30 30.53 9.42
C ILE A 34 1.33 29.88 8.50
N ALA A 35 2.44 29.43 9.07
CA ALA A 35 3.45 28.64 8.37
C ALA A 35 3.05 27.16 8.41
N VAL A 36 2.80 26.56 7.24
CA VAL A 36 2.38 25.17 7.10
C VAL A 36 3.42 24.41 6.28
N TYR A 37 3.80 23.19 6.70
CA TYR A 37 4.53 22.30 5.82
C TYR A 37 3.74 21.03 5.48
N TRP A 38 3.93 20.53 4.28
CA TRP A 38 3.51 19.23 3.82
C TRP A 38 4.73 18.45 3.34
N GLY A 39 4.89 17.22 3.85
CA GLY A 39 6.00 16.34 3.49
C GLY A 39 5.55 15.13 2.69
N THR A 40 6.40 14.68 1.77
CA THR A 40 6.19 13.44 1.03
C THR A 40 7.50 12.65 0.91
N ALA A 41 7.46 11.37 1.34
CA ALA A 41 8.59 10.46 1.16
C ALA A 41 8.73 10.07 -0.32
N THR A 42 9.95 10.22 -0.87
CA THR A 42 10.24 10.03 -2.30
C THR A 42 10.41 8.55 -2.68
N THR A 43 9.39 7.72 -2.42
CA THR A 43 9.44 6.26 -2.55
C THR A 43 8.77 5.74 -3.84
N GLY A 44 7.47 5.55 -3.80
CA GLY A 44 6.66 5.08 -4.93
C GLY A 44 6.39 6.16 -5.95
N LYS A 45 5.97 5.80 -7.16
CA LYS A 45 5.61 6.78 -8.19
C LYS A 45 4.32 7.50 -7.80
N PRO A 46 4.28 8.86 -7.74
CA PRO A 46 3.06 9.61 -7.48
C PRO A 46 1.94 9.29 -8.46
N HIS A 47 0.71 9.27 -7.95
CA HIS A 47 -0.51 8.93 -8.70
C HIS A 47 -1.62 9.95 -8.42
N ILE A 48 -2.78 9.77 -9.03
CA ILE A 48 -3.89 10.73 -9.03
C ILE A 48 -4.32 11.20 -7.63
N ALA A 49 -4.24 10.34 -6.59
CA ALA A 49 -4.61 10.73 -5.23
C ALA A 49 -3.72 11.85 -4.64
N TYR A 50 -2.54 12.08 -5.20
CA TYR A 50 -1.71 13.23 -4.81
C TYR A 50 -2.39 14.59 -5.09
N PHE A 51 -3.41 14.64 -5.94
CA PHE A 51 -4.19 15.86 -6.13
C PHE A 51 -4.99 16.25 -4.88
N VAL A 52 -5.30 15.32 -3.98
CA VAL A 52 -5.98 15.64 -2.71
C VAL A 52 -5.14 16.62 -1.88
N PRO A 53 -3.88 16.31 -1.51
CA PRO A 53 -3.02 17.30 -0.85
C PRO A 53 -2.73 18.52 -1.75
N MET A 54 -2.58 18.38 -3.06
CA MET A 54 -2.33 19.55 -3.94
C MET A 54 -3.48 20.55 -3.89
N SER A 55 -4.73 20.09 -3.90
CA SER A 55 -5.92 20.94 -3.76
C SER A 55 -5.94 21.67 -2.42
N LYS A 56 -5.54 20.99 -1.33
CA LYS A 56 -5.43 21.62 -0.01
C LYS A 56 -4.30 22.66 0.04
N LEU A 57 -3.17 22.40 -0.60
CA LEU A 57 -2.09 23.40 -0.70
C LEU A 57 -2.58 24.68 -1.41
N ALA A 58 -3.43 24.52 -2.45
CA ALA A 58 -4.06 25.68 -3.09
C ALA A 58 -4.95 26.47 -2.12
N ASP A 59 -5.74 25.78 -1.29
CA ASP A 59 -6.57 26.42 -0.25
C ASP A 59 -5.75 27.16 0.80
N LEU A 60 -4.66 26.54 1.27
CA LEU A 60 -3.74 27.15 2.23
C LEU A 60 -3.11 28.44 1.68
N LEU A 61 -2.70 28.44 0.42
CA LEU A 61 -2.17 29.65 -0.23
C LEU A 61 -3.25 30.74 -0.39
N ARG A 62 -4.50 30.36 -0.73
CA ARG A 62 -5.63 31.30 -0.80
C ARG A 62 -5.96 31.91 0.58
N ALA A 63 -5.80 31.11 1.65
CA ALA A 63 -5.94 31.61 3.02
C ALA A 63 -4.80 32.53 3.48
N GLY A 64 -3.74 32.68 2.68
CA GLY A 64 -2.56 33.49 3.00
C GLY A 64 -1.50 32.76 3.84
N CYS A 65 -1.55 31.42 3.90
CA CYS A 65 -0.53 30.65 4.59
C CYS A 65 0.81 30.66 3.86
N GLN A 66 1.90 30.61 4.62
CA GLN A 66 3.24 30.34 4.10
C GLN A 66 3.42 28.82 3.97
N VAL A 67 3.55 28.29 2.75
CA VAL A 67 3.55 26.86 2.52
C VAL A 67 4.93 26.35 2.13
N THR A 68 5.42 25.37 2.90
CA THR A 68 6.66 24.62 2.61
C THR A 68 6.32 23.21 2.15
N ILE A 69 6.90 22.78 1.03
CA ILE A 69 6.85 21.40 0.53
C ILE A 69 8.17 20.73 0.86
N LEU A 70 8.12 19.73 1.72
CA LEU A 70 9.25 18.91 2.09
C LEU A 70 9.33 17.68 1.18
N LEU A 71 10.36 17.61 0.37
CA LEU A 71 10.76 16.39 -0.33
C LEU A 71 11.55 15.53 0.68
N ALA A 72 10.84 14.64 1.38
CA ALA A 72 11.36 13.85 2.48
C ALA A 72 12.18 12.65 1.96
N ASP A 73 13.33 12.96 1.36
CA ASP A 73 14.23 12.01 0.72
C ASP A 73 14.81 11.02 1.73
N LEU A 74 15.38 11.49 2.85
CA LEU A 74 15.91 10.61 3.88
C LEU A 74 14.84 9.69 4.48
N HIS A 75 13.60 10.16 4.63
CA HIS A 75 12.47 9.32 5.05
C HIS A 75 12.18 8.18 4.04
N GLY A 76 12.34 8.45 2.74
CA GLY A 76 12.21 7.42 1.71
C GLY A 76 13.22 6.28 1.86
N TYR A 77 14.42 6.57 2.35
CA TYR A 77 15.43 5.56 2.69
C TYR A 77 15.11 4.86 4.02
N LEU A 78 14.73 5.61 5.04
CA LEU A 78 14.43 5.07 6.38
C LEU A 78 13.20 4.16 6.41
N ASP A 79 12.25 4.32 5.49
CA ASP A 79 11.06 3.48 5.38
C ASP A 79 11.41 2.08 4.83
N ASN A 80 12.12 1.31 5.65
CA ASN A 80 12.58 -0.04 5.31
C ASN A 80 13.22 -0.13 3.91
N MET A 81 14.02 0.87 3.57
CA MET A 81 14.75 0.97 2.30
C MET A 81 13.86 0.90 1.04
N LYS A 82 12.61 1.39 1.10
CA LYS A 82 11.72 1.47 -0.07
C LYS A 82 12.35 2.29 -1.22
N ALA A 83 13.16 3.29 -0.90
CA ALA A 83 13.98 4.01 -1.85
C ALA A 83 15.46 3.67 -1.59
N PRO A 84 16.11 2.81 -2.40
CA PRO A 84 17.54 2.55 -2.30
C PRO A 84 18.35 3.84 -2.43
N TRP A 85 19.46 3.94 -1.72
CA TRP A 85 20.30 5.15 -1.69
C TRP A 85 20.65 5.65 -3.09
N ASP A 86 21.03 4.75 -3.99
CA ASP A 86 21.41 5.08 -5.38
C ASP A 86 20.27 5.71 -6.21
N LEU A 87 19.02 5.45 -5.82
CA LEU A 87 17.83 6.02 -6.50
C LEU A 87 17.28 7.26 -5.79
N LEU A 88 17.74 7.55 -4.57
CA LEU A 88 17.17 8.60 -3.73
C LEU A 88 17.20 9.97 -4.42
N GLU A 89 18.36 10.37 -4.92
CA GLU A 89 18.54 11.64 -5.64
C GLU A 89 17.68 11.72 -6.91
N LEU A 90 17.60 10.62 -7.69
CA LEU A 90 16.80 10.57 -8.91
C LEU A 90 15.30 10.67 -8.62
N ARG A 91 14.84 9.97 -7.57
CA ARG A 91 13.43 10.01 -7.14
C ARG A 91 13.07 11.38 -6.58
N THR A 92 13.94 11.98 -5.79
CA THR A 92 13.72 13.33 -5.24
C THR A 92 13.58 14.37 -6.35
N LYS A 93 14.46 14.35 -7.37
CA LYS A 93 14.31 15.18 -8.56
C LYS A 93 13.01 14.92 -9.31
N TYR A 94 12.64 13.64 -9.48
CA TYR A 94 11.38 13.29 -10.12
C TYR A 94 10.18 13.85 -9.34
N TYR A 95 10.16 13.68 -8.01
CA TYR A 95 9.10 14.22 -7.15
C TYR A 95 8.99 15.73 -7.23
N GLU A 96 10.10 16.44 -7.23
CA GLU A 96 10.10 17.89 -7.38
C GLU A 96 9.44 18.33 -8.70
N HIS A 97 9.82 17.72 -9.81
CA HIS A 97 9.24 18.02 -11.11
C HIS A 97 7.77 17.66 -11.24
N ILE A 98 7.38 16.48 -10.74
CA ILE A 98 6.00 16.01 -10.88
C ILE A 98 5.04 16.80 -9.97
N ILE A 99 5.45 17.15 -8.74
CA ILE A 99 4.65 17.97 -7.83
C ILE A 99 4.46 19.37 -8.40
N LYS A 100 5.53 19.99 -8.90
CA LYS A 100 5.43 21.28 -9.59
C LYS A 100 4.47 21.22 -10.79
N ALA A 101 4.57 20.18 -11.61
CA ALA A 101 3.69 19.99 -12.75
C ALA A 101 2.22 19.78 -12.34
N MET A 102 1.95 19.06 -11.25
CA MET A 102 0.61 18.90 -10.69
C MET A 102 0.03 20.23 -10.20
N LEU A 103 0.80 20.99 -9.44
CA LEU A 103 0.37 22.29 -8.91
C LEU A 103 0.10 23.29 -10.05
N GLU A 104 0.98 23.33 -11.05
CA GLU A 104 0.78 24.14 -12.27
C GLU A 104 -0.48 23.72 -13.04
N SER A 105 -0.79 22.41 -13.12
CA SER A 105 -1.97 21.91 -13.84
C SER A 105 -3.31 22.31 -13.19
N ILE A 106 -3.29 22.68 -11.92
CA ILE A 106 -4.43 23.24 -11.17
C ILE A 106 -4.24 24.72 -10.85
N GLU A 107 -3.34 25.39 -11.59
CA GLU A 107 -3.09 26.83 -11.54
C GLU A 107 -2.66 27.37 -10.16
N VAL A 108 -1.93 26.60 -9.40
CA VAL A 108 -1.32 27.04 -8.13
C VAL A 108 -0.04 27.81 -8.44
N PRO A 109 0.13 29.03 -7.92
CA PRO A 109 1.33 29.84 -8.11
C PRO A 109 2.52 29.25 -7.35
N ILE A 110 3.35 28.44 -8.05
CA ILE A 110 4.46 27.69 -7.44
C ILE A 110 5.57 28.58 -6.88
N GLU A 111 5.69 29.82 -7.34
CA GLU A 111 6.62 30.83 -6.83
C GLU A 111 6.34 31.26 -5.38
N LYS A 112 5.11 31.02 -4.89
CA LYS A 112 4.72 31.25 -3.50
C LYS A 112 5.02 30.08 -2.57
N LEU A 113 5.53 28.98 -3.12
CA LEU A 113 5.84 27.77 -2.38
C LEU A 113 7.34 27.66 -2.13
N ARG A 114 7.71 27.26 -0.92
CA ARG A 114 9.08 26.92 -0.57
C ARG A 114 9.28 25.41 -0.72
N PHE A 115 10.18 24.98 -1.59
CA PHE A 115 10.59 23.57 -1.71
C PHE A 115 11.87 23.36 -0.91
N VAL A 116 11.89 22.30 -0.07
CA VAL A 116 13.01 21.93 0.79
C VAL A 116 13.22 20.43 0.67
N ARG A 117 14.47 19.98 0.61
CA ARG A 117 14.84 18.56 0.73
C ARG A 117 15.16 18.22 2.17
N GLY A 118 14.79 17.03 2.61
CA GLY A 118 15.13 16.57 3.96
C GLY A 118 16.64 16.61 4.22
N THR A 119 17.43 16.10 3.28
CA THR A 119 18.91 16.09 3.38
C THR A 119 19.54 17.48 3.45
N ASP A 120 18.85 18.57 3.08
CA ASP A 120 19.41 19.94 3.19
C ASP A 120 19.60 20.37 4.65
N TYR A 121 18.86 19.79 5.62
CA TYR A 121 18.97 20.16 7.03
C TYR A 121 19.01 18.96 7.99
N GLN A 122 18.42 17.81 7.64
CA GLN A 122 18.34 16.63 8.53
C GLN A 122 19.71 15.99 8.82
N LEU A 123 20.74 16.31 8.02
CA LEU A 123 22.12 15.85 8.22
C LEU A 123 22.98 16.90 8.96
N SER A 124 22.38 18.02 9.41
CA SER A 124 23.10 19.00 10.22
C SER A 124 23.47 18.43 11.59
N LYS A 125 24.50 18.99 12.22
CA LYS A 125 24.95 18.60 13.54
C LYS A 125 23.85 18.77 14.58
N GLU A 126 23.14 19.88 14.52
CA GLU A 126 22.07 20.26 15.46
C GLU A 126 20.90 19.28 15.35
N TYR A 127 20.44 19.00 14.13
CA TYR A 127 19.37 18.03 13.90
C TYR A 127 19.76 16.63 14.36
N THR A 128 20.96 16.18 14.01
CA THR A 128 21.48 14.86 14.43
C THR A 128 21.54 14.74 15.95
N LEU A 129 21.96 15.80 16.65
CA LEU A 129 21.96 15.82 18.11
C LEU A 129 20.54 15.69 18.68
N ASP A 130 19.57 16.38 18.09
CA ASP A 130 18.17 16.31 18.53
C ASP A 130 17.54 14.95 18.23
N VAL A 131 17.94 14.26 17.14
CA VAL A 131 17.57 12.86 16.92
C VAL A 131 18.03 11.98 18.09
N TYR A 132 19.27 12.14 18.58
CA TYR A 132 19.76 11.38 19.73
C TYR A 132 19.06 11.77 21.04
N ARG A 133 18.82 13.07 21.26
CA ARG A 133 18.05 13.54 22.42
C ARG A 133 16.63 12.95 22.42
N LEU A 134 15.94 12.98 21.29
CA LEU A 134 14.63 12.38 21.14
C LEU A 134 14.67 10.87 21.37
N SER A 135 15.65 10.18 20.79
CA SER A 135 15.84 8.73 20.97
C SER A 135 16.10 8.33 22.42
N SER A 136 16.60 9.25 23.28
CA SER A 136 16.86 8.98 24.70
C SER A 136 15.60 9.04 25.57
N VAL A 137 14.48 9.58 25.06
CA VAL A 137 13.21 9.70 25.78
C VAL A 137 12.07 8.88 25.18
N VAL A 138 12.19 8.46 23.93
CA VAL A 138 11.19 7.66 23.22
C VAL A 138 11.42 6.17 23.48
N THR A 139 10.35 5.46 23.82
CA THR A 139 10.40 3.99 23.95
C THR A 139 10.25 3.30 22.59
N GLU A 140 10.82 2.08 22.45
CA GLU A 140 10.61 1.24 21.27
C GLU A 140 9.12 1.04 20.95
N HIS A 141 8.31 0.80 21.99
CA HIS A 141 6.86 0.63 21.85
C HIS A 141 6.20 1.83 21.19
N ASP A 142 6.51 3.06 21.66
CA ASP A 142 5.91 4.27 21.13
C ASP A 142 6.41 4.59 19.71
N ALA A 143 7.67 4.32 19.40
CA ALA A 143 8.21 4.46 18.05
C ALA A 143 7.50 3.50 17.05
N LYS A 144 7.33 2.23 17.42
CA LYS A 144 6.57 1.25 16.62
C LYS A 144 5.11 1.68 16.43
N LYS A 145 4.45 2.09 17.52
CA LYS A 145 3.06 2.53 17.48
C LYS A 145 2.86 3.76 16.60
N ALA A 146 3.76 4.74 16.67
CA ALA A 146 3.72 5.93 15.85
C ALA A 146 3.89 5.61 14.36
N GLY A 147 4.80 4.72 14.00
CA GLY A 147 5.07 4.33 12.62
C GLY A 147 4.10 3.29 12.02
N ALA A 148 3.15 2.75 12.80
CA ALA A 148 2.38 1.57 12.43
C ALA A 148 1.58 1.67 11.11
N GLU A 149 1.13 2.87 10.72
CA GLU A 149 0.33 3.09 9.51
C GLU A 149 1.15 3.64 8.33
N VAL A 150 2.29 4.24 8.62
CA VAL A 150 3.13 4.95 7.62
C VAL A 150 4.32 4.11 7.21
N VAL A 151 5.05 3.56 8.19
CA VAL A 151 6.23 2.73 7.92
C VAL A 151 5.80 1.33 7.52
N LYS A 152 6.42 0.78 6.47
CA LYS A 152 6.13 -0.59 6.02
C LYS A 152 6.32 -1.58 7.18
N GLN A 153 5.26 -2.28 7.53
CA GLN A 153 5.31 -3.31 8.56
C GLN A 153 6.05 -4.56 8.05
N VAL A 154 6.96 -5.06 8.86
CA VAL A 154 7.77 -6.26 8.59
C VAL A 154 7.96 -7.02 9.92
N ASP A 155 8.13 -8.33 9.86
CA ASP A 155 8.29 -9.20 11.05
C ASP A 155 9.49 -8.79 11.93
N HIS A 156 10.56 -8.32 11.28
CA HIS A 156 11.77 -7.82 11.95
C HIS A 156 12.03 -6.36 11.54
N PRO A 157 11.43 -5.36 12.22
CA PRO A 157 11.61 -3.95 11.90
C PRO A 157 13.08 -3.53 12.00
N LEU A 158 13.54 -2.80 10.98
CA LEU A 158 14.86 -2.20 11.03
C LEU A 158 14.84 -0.98 11.98
N LEU A 159 15.98 -0.67 12.60
CA LEU A 159 16.14 0.52 13.43
C LEU A 159 15.79 1.81 12.67
N SER A 160 16.04 1.85 11.36
CA SER A 160 15.67 2.97 10.49
C SER A 160 14.16 3.27 10.52
N GLY A 161 13.31 2.22 10.52
CA GLY A 161 11.86 2.39 10.63
C GLY A 161 11.40 2.91 11.99
N LEU A 162 12.16 2.64 13.07
CA LEU A 162 11.88 3.17 14.40
C LEU A 162 12.28 4.65 14.53
N LEU A 163 13.27 5.11 13.78
CA LEU A 163 13.68 6.52 13.76
C LEU A 163 12.73 7.40 12.95
N TYR A 164 12.06 6.83 11.95
CA TYR A 164 11.19 7.56 11.01
C TYR A 164 10.18 8.52 11.70
N PRO A 165 9.37 8.09 12.68
CA PRO A 165 8.40 8.99 13.33
C PRO A 165 9.07 10.15 14.07
N GLY A 166 10.23 9.90 14.67
CA GLY A 166 11.01 10.91 15.38
C GLY A 166 11.55 12.00 14.46
N LEU A 167 12.04 11.61 13.28
CA LEU A 167 12.50 12.57 12.29
C LEU A 167 11.34 13.43 11.78
N GLN A 168 10.20 12.84 11.47
CA GLN A 168 9.03 13.61 11.02
C GLN A 168 8.54 14.59 12.11
N ALA A 169 8.60 14.21 13.37
CA ALA A 169 8.29 15.13 14.48
C ALA A 169 9.30 16.29 14.55
N LEU A 170 10.62 16.02 14.44
CA LEU A 170 11.64 17.08 14.47
C LEU A 170 11.55 18.02 13.26
N ASP A 171 11.05 17.57 12.12
CA ASP A 171 10.84 18.44 10.95
C ASP A 171 9.94 19.62 11.26
N GLU A 172 8.98 19.49 12.18
CA GLU A 172 8.12 20.59 12.64
C GLU A 172 8.93 21.76 13.22
N GLU A 173 9.97 21.46 13.99
CA GLU A 173 10.86 22.47 14.59
C GLU A 173 11.82 23.05 13.55
N TYR A 174 12.48 22.21 12.77
CA TYR A 174 13.52 22.64 11.83
C TYR A 174 12.97 23.35 10.60
N LEU A 175 11.76 23.06 10.19
CA LEU A 175 11.04 23.82 9.14
C LEU A 175 10.37 25.09 9.70
N LYS A 176 10.39 25.28 11.04
CA LYS A 176 9.81 26.44 11.75
C LYS A 176 8.34 26.65 11.38
N CYS A 177 7.57 25.59 11.34
CA CYS A 177 6.17 25.67 10.99
C CYS A 177 5.28 25.85 12.23
N ASP A 178 4.08 26.41 12.01
CA ASP A 178 3.00 26.45 12.99
C ASP A 178 2.10 25.23 12.88
N ALA A 179 2.00 24.66 11.69
CA ALA A 179 1.17 23.51 11.39
C ALA A 179 1.87 22.50 10.46
N GLN A 180 1.64 21.21 10.72
CA GLN A 180 1.94 20.14 9.79
C GLN A 180 0.66 19.66 9.11
N PHE A 181 0.73 19.47 7.79
CA PHE A 181 -0.35 18.93 6.99
C PHE A 181 0.01 17.55 6.45
N GLY A 182 -0.90 16.57 6.58
CA GLY A 182 -0.68 15.21 6.11
C GLY A 182 -1.97 14.41 5.95
N GLY A 183 -1.87 13.12 5.67
CA GLY A 183 -3.01 12.21 5.66
C GLY A 183 -3.39 11.77 7.10
N VAL A 184 -4.63 11.32 7.29
CA VAL A 184 -5.08 10.80 8.59
C VAL A 184 -4.29 9.55 9.03
N ASP A 185 -3.67 8.83 8.12
CA ASP A 185 -2.75 7.72 8.40
C ASP A 185 -1.49 8.17 9.17
N GLN A 186 -1.18 9.47 9.17
CA GLN A 186 -0.07 10.04 9.93
C GLN A 186 -0.47 10.48 11.35
N ARG A 187 -1.74 10.34 11.74
CA ARG A 187 -2.27 10.77 13.03
C ARG A 187 -1.44 10.31 14.23
N LYS A 188 -0.96 9.06 14.18
CA LYS A 188 -0.14 8.50 15.27
C LYS A 188 1.22 9.20 15.39
N ILE A 189 1.81 9.65 14.29
CA ILE A 189 3.04 10.44 14.30
C ILE A 189 2.77 11.85 14.85
N PHE A 190 1.62 12.46 14.52
CA PHE A 190 1.24 13.77 15.03
C PHE A 190 1.04 13.75 16.55
N THR A 191 0.32 12.76 17.07
CA THR A 191 0.17 12.60 18.54
C THR A 191 1.48 12.23 19.23
N PHE A 192 2.38 11.54 18.55
CA PHE A 192 3.74 11.30 19.01
C PHE A 192 4.53 12.62 19.11
N ALA A 193 4.48 13.48 18.11
CA ALA A 193 5.11 14.80 18.14
C ALA A 193 4.58 15.65 19.29
N GLU A 194 3.26 15.70 19.50
CA GLU A 194 2.63 16.40 20.63
C GLU A 194 3.10 15.90 22.02
N LYS A 195 3.41 14.59 22.11
CA LYS A 195 3.88 13.97 23.37
C LYS A 195 5.35 14.26 23.65
N TYR A 196 6.20 14.18 22.64
CA TYR A 196 7.64 14.12 22.83
C TYR A 196 8.38 15.44 22.56
N LEU A 197 7.95 16.27 21.59
CA LEU A 197 8.62 17.54 21.31
C LEU A 197 8.70 18.48 22.53
N PRO A 198 7.65 18.60 23.39
CA PRO A 198 7.74 19.41 24.61
C PRO A 198 8.80 18.92 25.60
N GLN A 199 9.14 17.64 25.62
CA GLN A 199 10.19 17.10 26.49
C GLN A 199 11.61 17.55 26.04
N LEU A 200 11.76 17.97 24.78
CA LEU A 200 12.98 18.56 24.25
C LEU A 200 12.98 20.10 24.37
N GLY A 201 11.90 20.70 24.87
CA GLY A 201 11.73 22.15 24.95
C GLY A 201 11.10 22.79 23.71
N PHE A 202 10.58 21.99 22.77
CA PHE A 202 9.93 22.47 21.55
C PHE A 202 8.41 22.67 21.74
N ALA A 203 7.83 23.58 20.97
CA ALA A 203 6.41 23.87 21.06
C ALA A 203 5.56 22.81 20.34
N LYS A 204 4.34 22.55 20.80
CA LYS A 204 3.34 21.78 20.06
C LYS A 204 2.90 22.51 18.81
N ARG A 205 2.62 21.78 17.75
CA ARG A 205 2.14 22.29 16.46
C ARG A 205 0.66 21.99 16.25
N ILE A 206 0.09 22.60 15.23
CA ILE A 206 -1.25 22.29 14.72
C ILE A 206 -1.09 21.17 13.70
N HIS A 207 -2.02 20.19 13.69
CA HIS A 207 -1.99 19.11 12.71
C HIS A 207 -3.28 19.10 11.90
N LEU A 208 -3.11 19.19 10.57
CA LEU A 208 -4.18 19.24 9.59
C LEU A 208 -4.19 17.89 8.84
N MET A 209 -5.32 17.17 8.86
CA MET A 209 -5.38 15.81 8.34
C MET A 209 -6.38 15.64 7.20
N ASN A 210 -5.87 15.30 6.03
CA ASN A 210 -6.69 14.88 4.90
C ASN A 210 -7.29 13.48 5.12
N PRO A 211 -8.51 13.23 4.60
CA PRO A 211 -9.07 11.90 4.53
C PRO A 211 -8.27 10.99 3.59
N MET A 212 -8.38 9.68 3.83
CA MET A 212 -7.90 8.67 2.89
C MET A 212 -8.91 8.50 1.76
N VAL A 213 -8.47 8.69 0.52
CA VAL A 213 -9.31 8.47 -0.66
C VAL A 213 -9.21 6.99 -1.09
N PRO A 214 -10.35 6.28 -1.22
CA PRO A 214 -10.35 4.91 -1.71
C PRO A 214 -9.80 4.83 -3.13
N GLY A 215 -9.15 3.71 -3.45
CA GLY A 215 -8.69 3.40 -4.80
C GLY A 215 -9.84 3.10 -5.76
N LEU A 216 -9.51 2.93 -7.04
CA LEU A 216 -10.50 2.61 -8.08
C LEU A 216 -11.25 1.30 -7.83
N THR A 217 -10.67 0.38 -7.07
CA THR A 217 -11.27 -0.93 -6.72
C THR A 217 -12.10 -0.90 -5.43
N GLY A 218 -12.30 0.28 -4.82
CA GLY A 218 -13.02 0.43 -3.55
C GLY A 218 -12.17 0.16 -2.29
N THR A 219 -10.92 -0.30 -2.45
CA THR A 219 -9.96 -0.50 -1.36
C THR A 219 -8.93 0.64 -1.31
N LYS A 220 -8.05 0.64 -0.29
CA LYS A 220 -6.95 1.64 -0.19
C LYS A 220 -6.12 1.64 -1.49
N MET A 221 -5.88 2.83 -2.06
CA MET A 221 -5.04 2.98 -3.26
C MET A 221 -3.60 2.60 -2.92
N SER A 222 -3.09 1.56 -3.61
CA SER A 222 -1.73 1.06 -3.41
C SER A 222 -0.80 1.50 -4.53
N SER A 223 0.37 2.02 -4.19
CA SER A 223 1.41 2.33 -5.20
C SER A 223 1.97 1.09 -5.91
N SER A 224 1.72 -0.12 -5.38
CA SER A 224 2.18 -1.39 -5.95
C SER A 224 1.19 -2.04 -6.92
N GLU A 225 -0.09 -1.67 -6.89
CA GLU A 225 -1.14 -2.23 -7.75
C GLU A 225 -1.49 -1.29 -8.90
N GLU A 226 -1.13 -1.66 -10.13
CA GLU A 226 -1.33 -0.80 -11.30
C GLU A 226 -2.80 -0.55 -11.65
N ASP A 227 -3.69 -1.53 -11.44
CA ASP A 227 -5.12 -1.40 -11.77
C ASP A 227 -5.92 -0.64 -10.70
N SER A 228 -5.38 -0.49 -9.47
CA SER A 228 -6.05 0.26 -8.39
C SER A 228 -5.82 1.77 -8.46
N LYS A 229 -4.89 2.24 -9.31
CA LYS A 229 -4.48 3.66 -9.39
C LYS A 229 -4.36 4.16 -10.81
N ILE A 230 -4.51 5.47 -10.98
CA ILE A 230 -4.17 6.20 -12.21
C ILE A 230 -2.80 6.84 -12.01
N ASP A 231 -1.82 6.45 -12.83
CA ASP A 231 -0.52 7.12 -12.92
C ASP A 231 -0.70 8.52 -13.53
N LEU A 232 0.05 9.51 -13.07
CA LEU A 232 -0.04 10.87 -13.58
C LEU A 232 0.40 11.01 -15.06
N LEU A 233 1.15 10.01 -15.55
CA LEU A 233 1.61 9.95 -16.94
C LEU A 233 0.84 8.91 -17.77
N ASP A 234 -0.22 8.27 -17.23
CA ASP A 234 -1.12 7.42 -18.02
C ASP A 234 -1.71 8.20 -19.19
N ASP A 235 -1.73 7.62 -20.38
CA ASP A 235 -2.39 8.25 -21.52
C ASP A 235 -3.93 8.27 -21.37
N ALA A 236 -4.60 9.05 -22.20
CA ALA A 236 -6.06 9.22 -22.12
C ALA A 236 -6.83 7.89 -22.26
N ALA A 237 -6.30 6.97 -23.07
CA ALA A 237 -6.90 5.64 -23.26
C ALA A 237 -6.74 4.76 -22.00
N ALA A 238 -5.59 4.80 -21.34
CA ALA A 238 -5.33 4.12 -20.08
C ALA A 238 -6.24 4.65 -18.96
N VAL A 239 -6.37 5.97 -18.82
CA VAL A 239 -7.29 6.60 -17.86
C VAL A 239 -8.73 6.13 -18.09
N LYS A 240 -9.20 6.20 -19.36
CA LYS A 240 -10.55 5.73 -19.73
C LYS A 240 -10.76 4.26 -19.36
N ARG A 241 -9.78 3.40 -19.66
CA ARG A 241 -9.85 1.96 -19.34
C ARG A 241 -9.92 1.72 -17.83
N LYS A 242 -9.10 2.41 -17.03
CA LYS A 242 -9.06 2.28 -15.57
C LYS A 242 -10.35 2.79 -14.92
N ILE A 243 -10.83 3.97 -15.30
CA ILE A 243 -12.10 4.50 -14.79
C ILE A 243 -13.28 3.62 -15.19
N LYS A 244 -13.30 3.04 -16.41
CA LYS A 244 -14.35 2.10 -16.82
C LYS A 244 -14.43 0.89 -15.88
N LYS A 245 -13.29 0.35 -15.43
CA LYS A 245 -13.20 -0.78 -14.49
C LYS A 245 -13.43 -0.40 -13.03
N ALA A 246 -13.36 0.90 -12.67
CA ALA A 246 -13.51 1.35 -11.29
C ALA A 246 -14.84 0.90 -10.68
N PHE A 247 -14.81 0.57 -9.39
CA PHE A 247 -16.02 0.26 -8.63
C PHE A 247 -16.90 1.51 -8.54
N CYS A 248 -18.13 1.41 -9.01
CA CYS A 248 -19.13 2.47 -8.98
C CYS A 248 -20.48 1.86 -9.31
N GLU A 249 -21.19 1.36 -8.29
CA GLU A 249 -22.51 0.77 -8.42
C GLU A 249 -23.61 1.82 -8.40
N PRO A 250 -24.73 1.61 -9.11
CA PRO A 250 -25.87 2.53 -9.10
C PRO A 250 -26.38 2.78 -7.67
N GLY A 251 -26.54 4.04 -7.29
CA GLY A 251 -27.05 4.45 -5.98
C GLY A 251 -26.10 4.23 -4.79
N ASN A 252 -24.98 3.53 -4.98
CA ASN A 252 -24.03 3.27 -3.91
C ASN A 252 -23.03 4.43 -3.77
N ILE A 253 -23.16 5.16 -2.65
CA ILE A 253 -22.27 6.28 -2.30
C ILE A 253 -21.10 5.89 -1.40
N GLU A 254 -21.13 4.69 -0.79
CA GLU A 254 -20.09 4.23 0.13
C GLU A 254 -18.94 3.54 -0.61
N ASN A 255 -17.72 3.81 -0.19
CA ASN A 255 -16.48 3.26 -0.77
C ASN A 255 -16.38 3.43 -2.29
N ASN A 256 -17.04 4.46 -2.83
CA ASN A 256 -17.09 4.76 -4.25
C ASN A 256 -15.91 5.67 -4.66
N GLY A 257 -14.85 5.06 -5.20
CA GLY A 257 -13.64 5.77 -5.60
C GLY A 257 -13.90 6.84 -6.68
N VAL A 258 -14.89 6.64 -7.56
CA VAL A 258 -15.23 7.61 -8.61
C VAL A 258 -15.86 8.87 -7.99
N LEU A 259 -16.81 8.73 -7.07
CA LEU A 259 -17.38 9.85 -6.31
C LEU A 259 -16.32 10.57 -5.46
N SER A 260 -15.43 9.82 -4.83
CA SER A 260 -14.33 10.40 -4.05
C SER A 260 -13.38 11.24 -4.91
N PHE A 261 -13.09 10.84 -6.15
CA PHE A 261 -12.33 11.68 -7.07
C PHE A 261 -13.06 12.97 -7.44
N VAL A 262 -14.36 12.91 -7.60
CA VAL A 262 -15.15 14.14 -7.82
C VAL A 262 -15.04 15.06 -6.62
N GLN A 263 -15.24 14.54 -5.42
CA GLN A 263 -15.24 15.32 -4.16
C GLN A 263 -13.89 15.98 -3.88
N TYR A 264 -12.82 15.18 -3.90
CA TYR A 264 -11.52 15.61 -3.37
C TYR A 264 -10.53 16.07 -4.46
N VAL A 265 -10.80 15.77 -5.73
CA VAL A 265 -9.88 16.11 -6.83
C VAL A 265 -10.53 17.04 -7.84
N LEU A 266 -11.72 16.71 -8.36
CA LEU A 266 -12.31 17.48 -9.46
C LEU A 266 -12.97 18.76 -8.97
N LEU A 267 -14.00 18.68 -8.13
CA LEU A 267 -14.76 19.87 -7.69
C LEU A 267 -13.90 20.98 -7.06
N PRO A 268 -12.88 20.68 -6.22
CA PRO A 268 -12.01 21.73 -5.70
C PRO A 268 -11.20 22.48 -6.76
N ASN A 269 -10.99 21.87 -7.93
CA ASN A 269 -10.14 22.42 -9.01
C ASN A 269 -10.92 22.82 -10.26
N LEU A 270 -12.23 22.55 -10.34
CA LEU A 270 -13.07 23.03 -11.42
C LEU A 270 -13.39 24.53 -11.22
N LYS A 271 -13.37 25.29 -12.31
CA LYS A 271 -13.78 26.70 -12.35
C LYS A 271 -15.27 26.86 -12.63
N THR A 272 -15.89 25.82 -13.11
CA THR A 272 -17.32 25.74 -13.49
C THR A 272 -17.93 24.49 -12.89
N ASP A 273 -19.23 24.39 -12.96
CA ASP A 273 -19.95 23.19 -12.53
C ASP A 273 -19.46 21.93 -13.25
N LEU A 274 -19.52 20.79 -12.57
CA LEU A 274 -19.30 19.49 -13.17
C LEU A 274 -20.49 19.14 -14.07
N VAL A 275 -20.29 19.16 -15.39
CA VAL A 275 -21.33 18.80 -16.37
C VAL A 275 -21.25 17.32 -16.68
N ILE A 276 -22.35 16.60 -16.47
CA ILE A 276 -22.54 15.22 -16.92
C ILE A 276 -23.38 15.26 -18.20
N GLU A 277 -22.73 14.93 -19.31
CA GLU A 277 -23.37 14.92 -20.63
C GLU A 277 -24.21 13.65 -20.79
N ARG A 278 -25.48 13.84 -21.15
CA ARG A 278 -26.45 12.78 -21.42
C ARG A 278 -27.26 13.12 -22.67
N LYS A 279 -27.75 12.09 -23.33
CA LYS A 279 -28.66 12.26 -24.44
C LYS A 279 -30.01 12.83 -23.96
N GLU A 280 -30.73 13.53 -24.84
CA GLU A 280 -32.05 14.08 -24.56
C GLU A 280 -33.04 13.00 -24.07
N GLU A 281 -33.00 11.78 -24.63
CA GLU A 281 -33.80 10.64 -24.21
C GLU A 281 -33.60 10.23 -22.74
N PHE A 282 -32.47 10.61 -22.12
CA PHE A 282 -32.15 10.39 -20.70
C PHE A 282 -32.24 11.67 -19.87
N GLY A 283 -32.98 12.69 -20.35
CA GLY A 283 -33.21 13.95 -19.66
C GLY A 283 -32.16 15.04 -19.91
N GLY A 284 -31.27 14.87 -20.90
CA GLY A 284 -30.26 15.87 -21.28
C GLY A 284 -29.16 16.06 -20.24
N ASN A 285 -28.34 17.07 -20.45
CA ASN A 285 -27.19 17.37 -19.58
C ASN A 285 -27.63 17.80 -18.17
N ILE A 286 -26.85 17.40 -17.15
CA ILE A 286 -27.06 17.81 -15.76
C ILE A 286 -25.74 18.38 -15.19
N SER A 287 -25.85 19.45 -14.38
CA SER A 287 -24.70 20.17 -13.82
C SER A 287 -24.73 20.14 -12.30
N PHE A 288 -23.56 20.02 -11.69
CA PHE A 288 -23.39 19.99 -10.22
C PHE A 288 -22.32 20.99 -9.80
N SER A 289 -22.70 21.93 -8.95
CA SER A 289 -21.81 22.93 -8.34
C SER A 289 -21.21 22.44 -7.01
N SER A 290 -21.81 21.42 -6.37
CA SER A 290 -21.34 20.86 -5.11
C SER A 290 -21.35 19.32 -5.11
N TYR A 291 -20.55 18.74 -4.22
CA TYR A 291 -20.50 17.29 -4.06
C TYR A 291 -21.82 16.74 -3.48
N GLU A 292 -22.41 17.45 -2.53
CA GLU A 292 -23.65 17.05 -1.86
C GLU A 292 -24.79 16.88 -2.86
N SER A 293 -24.95 17.83 -3.78
CA SER A 293 -25.99 17.75 -4.83
C SER A 293 -25.77 16.59 -5.80
N LEU A 294 -24.51 16.31 -6.16
CA LEU A 294 -24.17 15.13 -6.97
C LEU A 294 -24.43 13.83 -6.20
N GLN A 295 -24.02 13.77 -4.94
CA GLN A 295 -24.18 12.59 -4.09
C GLN A 295 -25.67 12.24 -3.91
N GLU A 296 -26.52 13.23 -3.65
CA GLU A 296 -27.97 13.02 -3.55
C GLU A 296 -28.56 12.51 -4.87
N ALA A 297 -28.21 13.12 -5.99
CA ALA A 297 -28.69 12.70 -7.31
C ALA A 297 -28.22 11.29 -7.65
N PHE A 298 -26.96 10.96 -7.31
CA PHE A 298 -26.42 9.62 -7.53
C PHE A 298 -27.11 8.56 -6.64
N ALA A 299 -27.36 8.88 -5.36
CA ALA A 299 -28.06 8.00 -4.43
C ALA A 299 -29.52 7.73 -4.87
N LYS A 300 -30.20 8.72 -5.45
CA LYS A 300 -31.55 8.59 -6.02
C LYS A 300 -31.59 7.84 -7.36
N GLY A 301 -30.45 7.62 -8.00
CA GLY A 301 -30.35 6.99 -9.31
C GLY A 301 -30.53 7.95 -10.49
N ASP A 302 -30.61 9.26 -10.25
CA ASP A 302 -30.73 10.29 -11.30
C ASP A 302 -29.47 10.41 -12.16
N VAL A 303 -28.32 9.93 -11.66
CA VAL A 303 -27.03 9.91 -12.35
C VAL A 303 -26.57 8.47 -12.54
N HIS A 304 -26.51 8.03 -13.80
CA HIS A 304 -26.02 6.70 -14.13
C HIS A 304 -24.49 6.61 -13.96
N PRO A 305 -23.93 5.51 -13.36
CA PRO A 305 -22.48 5.34 -13.20
C PRO A 305 -21.65 5.50 -14.46
N GLY A 306 -22.17 5.08 -15.61
CA GLY A 306 -21.50 5.20 -16.91
C GLY A 306 -21.31 6.65 -17.35
N ASP A 307 -22.31 7.50 -17.12
CA ASP A 307 -22.28 8.92 -17.47
C ASP A 307 -21.33 9.67 -16.52
N LEU A 308 -21.40 9.37 -15.21
CA LEU A 308 -20.47 9.89 -14.22
C LEU A 308 -19.02 9.52 -14.56
N LYS A 309 -18.74 8.25 -14.87
CA LYS A 309 -17.39 7.79 -15.29
C LYS A 309 -16.89 8.49 -16.53
N THR A 310 -17.78 8.78 -17.48
CA THR A 310 -17.43 9.51 -18.71
C THR A 310 -17.04 10.95 -18.39
N ALA A 311 -17.83 11.65 -17.57
CA ALA A 311 -17.53 13.01 -17.13
C ALA A 311 -16.22 13.07 -16.33
N VAL A 312 -16.03 12.17 -15.35
CA VAL A 312 -14.81 12.05 -14.56
C VAL A 312 -13.59 11.79 -15.44
N THR A 313 -13.70 10.90 -16.43
CA THR A 313 -12.61 10.62 -17.38
C THR A 313 -12.21 11.87 -18.16
N ARG A 314 -13.19 12.65 -18.63
CA ARG A 314 -12.97 13.90 -19.37
C ARG A 314 -12.23 14.92 -18.51
N GLU A 315 -12.73 15.18 -17.30
CA GLU A 315 -12.16 16.20 -16.41
C GLU A 315 -10.77 15.79 -15.89
N LEU A 316 -10.55 14.52 -15.54
CA LEU A 316 -9.24 14.03 -15.16
C LEU A 316 -8.21 14.19 -16.28
N ASN A 317 -8.58 13.92 -17.54
CA ASN A 317 -7.66 14.11 -18.65
C ASN A 317 -7.27 15.58 -18.82
N LYS A 318 -8.18 16.54 -18.60
CA LYS A 318 -7.86 17.96 -18.65
C LYS A 318 -6.77 18.35 -17.64
N ILE A 319 -6.81 17.77 -16.43
CA ILE A 319 -5.80 18.03 -15.39
C ILE A 319 -4.48 17.31 -15.70
N LEU A 320 -4.53 16.12 -16.30
CA LEU A 320 -3.34 15.31 -16.59
C LEU A 320 -2.60 15.75 -17.87
N ASP A 321 -3.29 16.32 -18.85
CA ASP A 321 -2.68 16.70 -20.13
C ASP A 321 -1.49 17.67 -20.00
N PRO A 322 -1.55 18.75 -19.19
CA PRO A 322 -0.39 19.61 -18.98
C PRO A 322 0.82 18.88 -18.38
N ILE A 323 0.58 17.92 -17.47
CA ILE A 323 1.62 17.11 -16.85
C ILE A 323 2.27 16.20 -17.89
N ARG A 324 1.48 15.50 -18.69
CA ARG A 324 1.95 14.64 -19.80
C ARG A 324 2.79 15.43 -20.78
N GLN A 325 2.32 16.63 -21.15
CA GLN A 325 3.05 17.52 -22.06
C GLN A 325 4.41 17.91 -21.48
N LYS A 326 4.47 18.34 -20.21
CA LYS A 326 5.73 18.69 -19.53
C LYS A 326 6.70 17.51 -19.48
N PHE A 327 6.20 16.32 -19.14
CA PHE A 327 6.99 15.10 -19.05
C PHE A 327 7.29 14.44 -20.41
N SER A 328 6.82 15.01 -21.51
CA SER A 328 7.19 14.57 -22.87
C SER A 328 8.61 15.00 -23.26
N SER A 329 9.22 15.96 -22.53
CA SER A 329 10.60 16.41 -22.79
C SER A 329 11.62 15.26 -22.65
N PRO A 330 12.69 15.23 -23.48
CA PRO A 330 13.71 14.18 -23.42
C PRO A 330 14.37 14.05 -22.05
N GLU A 331 14.58 15.17 -21.37
CA GLU A 331 15.19 15.22 -20.04
C GLU A 331 14.32 14.52 -19.00
N LEU A 332 13.03 14.88 -18.90
CA LEU A 332 12.10 14.30 -17.92
C LEU A 332 11.74 12.86 -18.24
N LYS A 333 11.69 12.46 -19.53
CA LYS A 333 11.59 11.05 -19.92
C LYS A 333 12.79 10.24 -19.43
N LYS A 334 14.00 10.76 -19.59
CA LYS A 334 15.23 10.13 -19.10
C LYS A 334 15.26 10.06 -17.57
N LEU A 335 14.85 11.13 -16.88
CA LEU A 335 14.73 11.15 -15.43
C LEU A 335 13.72 10.10 -14.95
N THR A 336 12.53 10.05 -15.54
CA THR A 336 11.47 9.08 -15.21
C THR A 336 11.98 7.64 -15.36
N SER A 337 12.62 7.31 -16.48
CA SER A 337 13.14 5.96 -16.72
C SER A 337 14.27 5.55 -15.78
N LYS A 338 15.05 6.50 -15.27
CA LYS A 338 16.12 6.25 -14.31
C LYS A 338 15.61 6.15 -12.87
N ALA A 339 14.69 7.04 -12.46
CA ALA A 339 14.09 7.04 -11.12
C ALA A 339 13.18 5.83 -10.90
N TYR A 340 12.47 5.40 -11.95
CA TYR A 340 11.55 4.27 -11.97
C TYR A 340 11.83 3.39 -13.19
N PRO A 341 12.95 2.64 -13.18
CA PRO A 341 13.31 1.80 -14.31
C PRO A 341 12.20 0.76 -14.53
N PRO A 342 11.77 0.54 -15.79
CA PRO A 342 10.87 -0.56 -16.09
C PRO A 342 11.53 -1.88 -15.63
N PRO A 343 10.74 -2.88 -15.21
CA PRO A 343 11.28 -4.17 -14.83
C PRO A 343 12.20 -4.67 -15.97
N PRO A 344 13.36 -5.26 -15.64
CA PRO A 344 14.37 -5.62 -16.64
C PRO A 344 13.73 -6.51 -17.72
N LYS A 345 13.71 -6.03 -18.96
CA LYS A 345 13.37 -6.86 -20.12
C LYS A 345 14.41 -7.98 -20.17
N LYS A 346 13.98 -9.24 -20.11
CA LYS A 346 14.85 -10.39 -20.34
C LYS A 346 15.58 -10.15 -21.67
N LYS A 347 16.91 -10.05 -21.65
CA LYS A 347 17.72 -10.05 -22.88
C LYS A 347 17.42 -11.36 -23.59
N GLY A 348 16.69 -11.27 -24.68
CA GLY A 348 16.44 -12.42 -25.55
C GLY A 348 17.75 -12.83 -26.20
N GLY A 349 18.17 -14.07 -25.95
CA GLY A 349 19.05 -14.78 -26.85
C GLY A 349 18.28 -15.01 -28.14
N ALA A 350 18.90 -14.70 -29.28
CA ALA A 350 18.35 -14.91 -30.59
C ALA A 350 18.06 -16.40 -30.83
N ALA A 351 16.80 -16.75 -31.13
CA ALA A 351 16.43 -17.95 -31.87
C ALA A 351 15.13 -17.65 -32.62
N GLN A 352 15.16 -18.03 -33.87
CA GLN A 352 14.17 -17.84 -34.91
C GLN A 352 12.82 -18.53 -34.64
N GLY A 353 11.75 -17.85 -35.03
CA GLY A 353 10.59 -18.52 -35.68
C GLY A 353 9.34 -18.70 -34.82
N GLY A 354 8.25 -18.04 -35.22
CA GLY A 354 6.87 -18.49 -34.99
C GLY A 354 6.11 -17.69 -33.91
N GLY A 355 5.20 -16.83 -34.38
CA GLY A 355 4.35 -15.99 -33.53
C GLY A 355 3.41 -16.80 -32.62
N ALA A 356 3.35 -16.38 -31.36
CA ALA A 356 2.19 -16.53 -30.49
C ALA A 356 2.28 -15.43 -29.45
N ALA A 357 1.16 -14.73 -29.23
CA ALA A 357 1.01 -13.66 -28.26
C ALA A 357 1.48 -14.10 -26.86
N ALA A 358 2.33 -13.30 -26.20
CA ALA A 358 2.75 -13.53 -24.82
C ALA A 358 1.52 -13.39 -23.91
N ALA A 359 0.93 -14.53 -23.55
CA ALA A 359 -0.05 -14.65 -22.51
C ALA A 359 0.60 -14.19 -21.18
N THR A 360 -0.01 -13.28 -20.48
CA THR A 360 0.25 -13.01 -19.07
C THR A 360 0.13 -14.35 -18.33
N GLU A 361 1.23 -14.84 -17.72
CA GLU A 361 1.22 -16.10 -16.96
C GLU A 361 0.16 -15.98 -15.87
N GLU A 362 -0.94 -16.68 -16.05
CA GLU A 362 -2.08 -16.69 -15.14
C GLU A 362 -1.63 -17.24 -13.77
N ILE A 363 -2.06 -16.57 -12.68
CA ILE A 363 -1.76 -17.04 -11.33
C ILE A 363 -2.88 -18.00 -10.93
N ILE A 364 -2.62 -19.29 -11.16
CA ILE A 364 -3.53 -20.40 -10.91
C ILE A 364 -2.92 -21.37 -9.90
N PRO A 365 -3.74 -22.08 -9.11
CA PRO A 365 -3.26 -22.91 -8.01
C PRO A 365 -2.44 -24.12 -8.48
N SER A 366 -2.63 -24.57 -9.73
CA SER A 366 -1.83 -25.66 -10.29
C SER A 366 -0.34 -25.38 -10.43
N ARG A 367 0.10 -24.13 -10.26
CA ARG A 367 1.52 -23.77 -10.24
C ARG A 367 2.23 -24.18 -8.95
N LEU A 368 1.45 -24.47 -7.88
CA LEU A 368 1.97 -24.99 -6.61
C LEU A 368 2.29 -26.48 -6.76
N ASP A 369 3.49 -26.91 -6.36
CA ASP A 369 3.85 -28.31 -6.22
C ASP A 369 3.50 -28.77 -4.81
N LEU A 370 2.25 -29.18 -4.63
CA LEU A 370 1.74 -29.70 -3.38
C LEU A 370 1.84 -31.24 -3.41
N ARG A 371 2.46 -31.80 -2.34
CA ARG A 371 2.64 -33.24 -2.19
C ARG A 371 2.28 -33.69 -0.79
N VAL A 372 1.88 -34.93 -0.67
CA VAL A 372 1.78 -35.61 0.61
C VAL A 372 3.20 -35.87 1.12
N GLY A 373 3.46 -35.59 2.39
CA GLY A 373 4.70 -35.86 3.07
C GLY A 373 4.49 -36.68 4.34
N LYS A 374 5.52 -37.40 4.79
CA LYS A 374 5.57 -38.07 6.09
C LYS A 374 6.70 -37.48 6.93
N ILE A 375 6.40 -36.97 8.11
CA ILE A 375 7.42 -36.47 9.04
C ILE A 375 8.17 -37.68 9.63
N ILE A 376 9.45 -37.85 9.24
CA ILE A 376 10.29 -38.97 9.70
C ILE A 376 10.89 -38.65 11.06
N SER A 377 11.34 -37.42 11.26
CA SER A 377 11.88 -36.95 12.55
C SER A 377 11.58 -35.49 12.74
N ALA A 378 11.43 -35.07 13.97
CA ALA A 378 11.30 -33.68 14.39
C ALA A 378 12.13 -33.45 15.66
N GLU A 379 12.79 -32.30 15.73
CA GLU A 379 13.55 -31.87 16.90
C GLU A 379 13.45 -30.35 17.07
N LYS A 380 13.75 -29.85 18.27
CA LYS A 380 13.79 -28.40 18.49
C LYS A 380 14.94 -27.76 17.70
N HIS A 381 14.68 -26.62 17.11
CA HIS A 381 15.72 -25.87 16.43
C HIS A 381 16.79 -25.42 17.44
N PRO A 382 18.11 -25.61 17.17
CA PRO A 382 19.17 -25.30 18.13
C PRO A 382 19.23 -23.83 18.56
N ASP A 383 18.85 -22.90 17.69
CA ASP A 383 18.95 -21.45 17.90
C ASP A 383 17.58 -20.74 17.95
N ALA A 384 16.46 -21.48 18.11
CA ALA A 384 15.13 -20.85 18.13
C ALA A 384 14.07 -21.73 18.83
N ASP A 385 13.61 -21.31 20.01
CA ASP A 385 12.63 -22.04 20.83
C ASP A 385 11.25 -22.21 20.17
N SER A 386 10.89 -21.35 19.23
CA SER A 386 9.60 -21.37 18.52
C SER A 386 9.60 -22.20 17.25
N LEU A 387 10.74 -22.83 16.90
CA LEU A 387 10.90 -23.58 15.66
C LEU A 387 11.21 -25.05 15.90
N TYR A 388 10.67 -25.90 15.02
CA TYR A 388 11.11 -27.29 14.87
C TYR A 388 11.96 -27.44 13.60
N LEU A 389 12.94 -28.36 13.69
CA LEU A 389 13.71 -28.90 12.57
C LEU A 389 13.16 -30.28 12.25
N GLU A 390 12.65 -30.45 11.05
CA GLU A 390 11.95 -31.66 10.63
C GLU A 390 12.62 -32.28 9.41
N LYS A 391 12.61 -33.64 9.35
CA LYS A 391 12.95 -34.40 8.15
C LYS A 391 11.66 -35.01 7.61
N ILE A 392 11.31 -34.64 6.39
CA ILE A 392 10.03 -35.02 5.80
C ILE A 392 10.27 -35.75 4.48
N ASP A 393 9.78 -36.99 4.40
CA ASP A 393 9.72 -37.77 3.17
C ASP A 393 8.59 -37.24 2.28
N VAL A 394 8.91 -36.80 1.09
CA VAL A 394 7.98 -36.31 0.06
C VAL A 394 8.05 -37.14 -1.23
N GLY A 395 8.48 -38.41 -1.10
CA GLY A 395 8.63 -39.35 -2.21
C GLY A 395 9.86 -39.12 -3.09
N GLU A 396 10.89 -38.45 -2.55
CA GLU A 396 12.19 -38.22 -3.19
C GLU A 396 13.25 -39.18 -2.63
N GLU A 397 14.41 -39.29 -3.26
CA GLU A 397 15.50 -40.17 -2.79
C GLU A 397 16.00 -39.82 -1.40
N GLN A 398 15.93 -38.54 -1.02
CA GLN A 398 16.33 -38.06 0.29
C GLN A 398 15.21 -37.23 0.93
N PRO A 399 14.97 -37.38 2.23
CA PRO A 399 14.01 -36.53 2.94
C PRO A 399 14.43 -35.07 2.91
N ARG A 400 13.47 -34.18 2.75
CA ARG A 400 13.71 -32.74 2.81
C ARG A 400 13.88 -32.26 4.25
N THR A 401 14.79 -31.31 4.43
CA THR A 401 14.89 -30.55 5.69
C THR A 401 13.87 -29.42 5.67
N VAL A 402 13.04 -29.32 6.69
CA VAL A 402 11.99 -28.32 6.81
C VAL A 402 12.05 -27.66 8.18
N ILE A 403 11.89 -26.35 8.23
CA ILE A 403 11.77 -25.58 9.46
C ILE A 403 10.34 -25.10 9.59
N SER A 404 9.67 -25.46 10.68
CA SER A 404 8.28 -25.07 10.96
C SER A 404 8.14 -24.26 12.26
N GLY A 405 7.19 -23.31 12.26
CA GLY A 405 6.86 -22.49 13.44
C GLY A 405 5.84 -23.15 14.37
N LEU A 406 5.97 -24.45 14.62
CA LEU A 406 5.00 -25.24 15.39
C LEU A 406 5.43 -25.50 16.84
N ALA A 407 6.66 -25.15 17.21
CA ALA A 407 7.17 -25.36 18.58
C ALA A 407 6.38 -24.48 19.56
N GLY A 408 5.93 -25.12 20.65
CA GLY A 408 5.06 -24.47 21.63
C GLY A 408 3.56 -24.49 21.30
N VAL A 409 3.19 -24.94 20.09
CA VAL A 409 1.79 -25.07 19.66
C VAL A 409 1.41 -26.55 19.53
N ILE A 410 2.26 -27.35 18.92
CA ILE A 410 2.06 -28.80 18.76
C ILE A 410 3.20 -29.52 19.48
N PRO A 411 2.90 -30.48 20.36
CA PRO A 411 3.91 -31.32 20.96
C PRO A 411 4.72 -32.10 19.92
N LEU A 412 6.01 -32.29 20.16
CA LEU A 412 6.93 -32.90 19.21
C LEU A 412 6.56 -34.37 18.93
N GLU A 413 6.05 -35.09 19.94
CA GLU A 413 5.54 -36.44 19.82
C GLU A 413 4.34 -36.58 18.89
N ASP A 414 3.55 -35.53 18.71
CA ASP A 414 2.38 -35.51 17.81
C ASP A 414 2.74 -35.22 16.35
N LEU A 415 4.00 -34.88 16.08
CA LEU A 415 4.49 -34.59 14.74
C LEU A 415 5.15 -35.76 14.03
N VAL A 416 5.92 -36.56 14.78
CA VAL A 416 6.64 -37.72 14.21
C VAL A 416 5.65 -38.77 13.70
N ASP A 417 5.96 -39.36 12.54
CA ASP A 417 5.12 -40.31 11.78
C ASP A 417 3.83 -39.74 11.18
N ARG A 418 3.58 -38.43 11.35
CA ARG A 418 2.38 -37.78 10.84
C ARG A 418 2.44 -37.59 9.33
N MET A 419 1.31 -37.92 8.67
CA MET A 419 1.10 -37.58 7.27
C MET A 419 0.61 -36.14 7.13
N VAL A 420 1.23 -35.37 6.25
CA VAL A 420 1.03 -33.91 6.11
C VAL A 420 1.00 -33.51 4.63
N VAL A 421 0.68 -32.24 4.36
CA VAL A 421 0.76 -31.65 3.01
C VAL A 421 1.90 -30.64 2.94
N MET A 422 2.73 -30.77 1.92
CA MET A 422 3.94 -29.96 1.71
C MET A 422 3.87 -29.15 0.43
N LEU A 423 4.30 -27.90 0.49
CA LEU A 423 4.58 -27.09 -0.71
C LEU A 423 6.08 -27.22 -1.03
N CYS A 424 6.37 -27.89 -2.15
CA CYS A 424 7.70 -28.39 -2.49
C CYS A 424 8.49 -27.52 -3.47
N ASN A 425 7.87 -26.55 -4.13
CA ASN A 425 8.53 -25.74 -5.16
C ASN A 425 8.77 -24.27 -4.76
N LEU A 426 8.80 -23.97 -3.47
CA LEU A 426 9.35 -22.72 -2.96
C LEU A 426 10.87 -22.73 -3.10
N LYS A 427 11.46 -21.56 -3.37
CA LYS A 427 12.91 -21.42 -3.30
C LYS A 427 13.39 -21.68 -1.87
N PRO A 428 14.38 -22.59 -1.65
CA PRO A 428 14.92 -22.85 -0.34
C PRO A 428 15.38 -21.58 0.38
N GLN A 429 15.08 -21.48 1.67
CA GLN A 429 15.42 -20.30 2.50
C GLN A 429 16.11 -20.72 3.79
N LYS A 430 17.14 -19.95 4.20
CA LYS A 430 17.80 -20.15 5.49
C LYS A 430 16.99 -19.51 6.61
N MET A 431 16.56 -20.34 7.57
CA MET A 431 15.87 -19.91 8.79
C MET A 431 16.81 -20.18 9.98
N ARG A 432 17.28 -19.13 10.63
CA ARG A 432 18.25 -19.23 11.74
C ARG A 432 19.46 -20.13 11.43
N GLY A 433 20.03 -19.98 10.23
CA GLY A 433 21.24 -20.71 9.83
C GLY A 433 21.00 -22.05 9.12
N ILE A 434 19.82 -22.67 9.28
CA ILE A 434 19.46 -23.96 8.65
C ILE A 434 18.57 -23.69 7.42
N GLU A 435 18.84 -24.41 6.33
CA GLU A 435 18.08 -24.26 5.09
C GLU A 435 16.80 -25.10 5.14
N SER A 436 15.64 -24.43 4.99
CA SER A 436 14.34 -25.06 4.79
C SER A 436 14.07 -25.23 3.30
N GLN A 437 13.78 -26.46 2.89
CA GLN A 437 13.65 -26.89 1.48
C GLN A 437 12.20 -27.04 1.02
N ALA A 438 11.23 -26.84 1.90
CA ALA A 438 9.81 -26.89 1.62
C ALA A 438 9.03 -26.18 2.74
N MET A 439 7.73 -26.05 2.58
CA MET A 439 6.85 -25.47 3.59
C MET A 439 5.73 -26.45 3.95
N LEU A 440 5.55 -26.67 5.26
CA LEU A 440 4.43 -27.43 5.81
C LEU A 440 3.14 -26.62 5.74
N MET A 441 2.11 -27.16 5.10
CA MET A 441 0.83 -26.48 4.93
C MET A 441 -0.07 -26.70 6.16
N CYS A 442 -0.47 -25.61 6.80
CA CYS A 442 -1.28 -25.64 8.02
C CYS A 442 -2.53 -24.78 7.89
N ALA A 443 -3.65 -25.21 8.49
CA ALA A 443 -4.78 -24.37 8.79
C ALA A 443 -4.49 -23.55 10.07
N CYS A 444 -4.89 -22.28 10.10
CA CYS A 444 -4.56 -21.36 11.18
C CYS A 444 -5.68 -20.34 11.46
N ILE A 445 -5.96 -20.10 12.75
CA ILE A 445 -6.79 -19.00 13.24
C ILE A 445 -5.87 -18.01 13.97
N GLU A 446 -5.75 -16.80 13.41
CA GLU A 446 -4.76 -15.81 13.85
C GLU A 446 -5.15 -14.99 15.08
N ASN A 447 -6.44 -14.77 15.28
CA ASN A 447 -6.95 -13.83 16.30
C ASN A 447 -7.27 -14.49 17.64
N GLU A 448 -6.77 -15.70 17.87
CA GLU A 448 -6.92 -16.43 19.14
C GLU A 448 -5.57 -16.48 19.88
N ASP A 449 -5.61 -16.32 21.21
CA ASP A 449 -4.46 -16.50 22.09
C ASP A 449 -4.81 -17.60 23.13
N PRO A 450 -4.15 -18.78 23.07
CA PRO A 450 -3.05 -19.16 22.18
C PRO A 450 -3.49 -19.40 20.73
N ARG A 451 -2.60 -19.10 19.78
CA ARG A 451 -2.81 -19.32 18.35
C ARG A 451 -3.10 -20.79 18.05
N ARG A 452 -4.17 -21.05 17.30
CA ARG A 452 -4.53 -22.40 16.88
C ARG A 452 -4.01 -22.69 15.49
N ILE A 453 -3.20 -23.74 15.37
CA ILE A 453 -2.59 -24.20 14.10
C ILE A 453 -2.74 -25.70 14.00
N GLU A 454 -3.13 -26.20 12.84
CA GLU A 454 -3.23 -27.62 12.52
C GLU A 454 -2.60 -27.93 11.17
N PRO A 455 -1.62 -28.87 11.08
CA PRO A 455 -1.16 -29.37 9.80
C PRO A 455 -2.31 -30.00 9.01
N LEU A 456 -2.36 -29.73 7.70
CA LEU A 456 -3.33 -30.34 6.81
C LEU A 456 -3.07 -31.85 6.69
N CYS A 457 -4.14 -32.65 6.78
CA CYS A 457 -4.11 -34.09 6.73
C CYS A 457 -4.58 -34.61 5.38
N PRO A 458 -3.78 -35.44 4.67
CA PRO A 458 -4.24 -36.15 3.49
C PRO A 458 -5.23 -37.28 3.87
N PRO A 459 -6.03 -37.78 2.91
CA PRO A 459 -6.93 -38.91 3.13
C PRO A 459 -6.15 -40.17 3.49
N GLU A 460 -6.81 -41.08 4.23
CA GLU A 460 -6.23 -42.37 4.63
C GLU A 460 -5.79 -43.20 3.41
N GLY A 461 -4.64 -43.87 3.51
CA GLY A 461 -4.03 -44.63 2.42
C GLY A 461 -3.15 -43.79 1.48
N SER A 462 -3.03 -42.48 1.67
CA SER A 462 -2.06 -41.65 0.90
C SER A 462 -0.62 -42.04 1.25
N ALA A 463 0.25 -41.95 0.26
CA ALA A 463 1.69 -42.24 0.39
C ALA A 463 2.53 -40.93 0.21
N PRO A 464 3.74 -40.87 0.84
CA PRO A 464 4.69 -39.80 0.56
C PRO A 464 4.96 -39.65 -0.95
N GLY A 465 4.91 -38.42 -1.45
CA GLY A 465 5.04 -38.11 -2.86
C GLY A 465 3.73 -38.07 -3.65
N ASP A 466 2.61 -38.53 -3.08
CA ASP A 466 1.31 -38.40 -3.73
C ASP A 466 1.03 -36.92 -4.03
N ARG A 467 0.70 -36.63 -5.29
CA ARG A 467 0.41 -35.28 -5.71
C ARG A 467 -0.93 -34.80 -5.18
N VAL A 468 -0.93 -33.60 -4.59
CA VAL A 468 -2.13 -32.87 -4.24
C VAL A 468 -2.43 -31.85 -5.35
N PHE A 469 -3.65 -31.83 -5.83
CA PHE A 469 -4.13 -30.96 -6.90
C PHE A 469 -5.46 -30.31 -6.52
N PHE A 470 -5.88 -29.33 -7.32
CA PHE A 470 -7.16 -28.62 -7.13
C PHE A 470 -8.15 -29.12 -8.17
N GLU A 471 -9.42 -29.17 -7.81
CA GLU A 471 -10.50 -29.55 -8.73
C GLU A 471 -10.45 -28.69 -10.01
N GLY A 472 -10.46 -29.37 -11.16
CA GLY A 472 -10.34 -28.73 -12.49
C GLY A 472 -8.92 -28.40 -12.93
N TYR A 473 -7.89 -28.78 -12.13
CA TYR A 473 -6.46 -28.57 -12.45
C TYR A 473 -5.62 -29.85 -12.39
N GLU A 474 -6.24 -31.03 -12.40
CA GLU A 474 -5.61 -32.34 -12.20
C GLU A 474 -4.46 -32.62 -13.19
N ASN A 475 -4.63 -32.17 -14.42
CA ASN A 475 -3.70 -32.41 -15.52
C ASN A 475 -2.68 -31.29 -15.76
N LYS A 476 -2.65 -30.28 -14.88
CA LYS A 476 -1.69 -29.18 -14.99
C LYS A 476 -0.39 -29.53 -14.26
N THR A 477 0.75 -29.15 -14.84
CA THR A 477 2.07 -29.36 -14.23
C THR A 477 2.44 -28.16 -13.37
N PRO A 478 2.92 -28.34 -12.12
CA PRO A 478 3.41 -27.25 -11.30
C PRO A 478 4.68 -26.61 -11.89
N ASP A 479 4.98 -25.39 -11.44
CA ASP A 479 6.25 -24.75 -11.76
C ASP A 479 7.41 -25.56 -11.14
N GLU A 480 8.57 -25.61 -11.78
CA GLU A 480 9.77 -26.23 -11.19
C GLU A 480 10.21 -25.51 -9.90
N GLU A 481 10.19 -24.19 -9.90
CA GLU A 481 10.45 -23.33 -8.74
C GLU A 481 9.59 -22.05 -8.83
N LEU A 482 8.92 -21.72 -7.73
CA LEU A 482 8.18 -20.47 -7.60
C LEU A 482 9.15 -19.30 -7.41
N LYS A 483 9.25 -18.45 -8.43
CA LYS A 483 10.15 -17.27 -8.37
C LYS A 483 9.64 -16.25 -7.33
N PRO A 484 10.41 -15.93 -6.29
CA PRO A 484 9.96 -15.03 -5.21
C PRO A 484 9.46 -13.67 -5.70
N LYS A 485 10.05 -13.14 -6.79
CA LYS A 485 9.63 -11.87 -7.40
C LYS A 485 8.21 -11.89 -7.99
N LYS A 486 7.67 -13.07 -8.34
CA LYS A 486 6.31 -13.20 -8.91
C LYS A 486 5.24 -13.30 -7.84
N LYS A 487 5.62 -13.60 -6.59
CA LYS A 487 4.73 -13.74 -5.43
C LYS A 487 3.52 -14.61 -5.74
N VAL A 488 3.75 -15.77 -6.38
CA VAL A 488 2.69 -16.69 -6.82
C VAL A 488 1.96 -17.26 -5.61
N PHE A 489 2.71 -17.79 -4.64
CA PHE A 489 2.14 -18.38 -3.43
C PHE A 489 1.38 -17.33 -2.62
N GLU A 490 1.98 -16.17 -2.35
CA GLU A 490 1.38 -15.11 -1.54
C GLU A 490 0.09 -14.55 -2.17
N LYS A 491 -0.04 -14.58 -3.48
CA LYS A 491 -1.27 -14.17 -4.17
C LYS A 491 -2.36 -15.23 -4.13
N LEU A 492 -1.99 -16.52 -4.18
CA LEU A 492 -2.93 -17.63 -4.05
C LEU A 492 -3.36 -17.83 -2.60
N GLN A 493 -2.45 -17.59 -1.65
CA GLN A 493 -2.65 -17.81 -0.22
C GLN A 493 -3.82 -17.00 0.36
N VAL A 494 -4.12 -15.82 -0.19
CA VAL A 494 -5.25 -14.98 0.25
C VAL A 494 -6.58 -15.72 0.15
N ASP A 495 -6.71 -16.63 -0.83
CA ASP A 495 -7.92 -17.41 -1.10
C ASP A 495 -7.81 -18.87 -0.60
N LEU A 496 -6.71 -19.23 0.08
CA LEU A 496 -6.53 -20.56 0.66
C LEU A 496 -7.17 -20.62 2.05
N LYS A 497 -8.18 -21.46 2.21
CA LYS A 497 -8.91 -21.61 3.48
C LYS A 497 -9.51 -23.02 3.64
N THR A 498 -9.90 -23.37 4.86
CA THR A 498 -10.76 -24.53 5.10
C THR A 498 -12.23 -24.13 4.98
N SER A 499 -13.06 -25.03 4.47
CA SER A 499 -14.53 -24.88 4.37
C SER A 499 -15.23 -25.16 5.70
N ASP A 500 -16.56 -25.07 5.71
CA ASP A 500 -17.40 -25.36 6.88
C ASP A 500 -17.30 -26.82 7.37
N ASP A 501 -16.85 -27.74 6.53
CA ASP A 501 -16.61 -29.14 6.88
C ASP A 501 -15.12 -29.47 7.13
N GLY A 502 -14.25 -28.45 7.09
CA GLY A 502 -12.81 -28.58 7.31
C GLY A 502 -12.00 -28.97 6.07
N THR A 503 -12.61 -29.08 4.89
CA THR A 503 -11.90 -29.38 3.64
C THR A 503 -11.04 -28.19 3.22
N ALA A 504 -9.77 -28.42 2.92
CA ALA A 504 -8.87 -27.40 2.40
C ALA A 504 -9.26 -27.03 0.97
N GLN A 505 -9.36 -25.72 0.66
CA GLN A 505 -9.77 -25.25 -0.66
C GLN A 505 -9.07 -23.94 -1.04
N TRP A 506 -8.96 -23.70 -2.33
CA TRP A 506 -8.65 -22.42 -2.93
C TRP A 506 -9.92 -21.85 -3.57
N GLN A 507 -10.43 -20.73 -3.03
CA GLN A 507 -11.77 -20.25 -3.34
C GLN A 507 -12.83 -21.33 -3.02
N ASP A 508 -13.45 -21.92 -4.02
CA ASP A 508 -14.44 -23.01 -3.94
C ASP A 508 -13.88 -24.37 -4.44
N LYS A 509 -12.59 -24.45 -4.78
CA LYS A 509 -11.94 -25.64 -5.35
C LYS A 509 -11.15 -26.41 -4.29
N PRO A 510 -11.60 -27.63 -3.93
CA PRO A 510 -10.94 -28.41 -2.89
C PRO A 510 -9.54 -28.88 -3.29
N PHE A 511 -8.67 -28.99 -2.28
CA PHE A 511 -7.42 -29.75 -2.37
C PHE A 511 -7.75 -31.23 -2.31
N GLN A 512 -7.22 -32.01 -3.24
CA GLN A 512 -7.47 -33.43 -3.27
C GLN A 512 -6.29 -34.24 -3.80
N THR A 513 -6.21 -35.50 -3.38
CA THR A 513 -5.42 -36.55 -4.00
C THR A 513 -6.33 -37.46 -4.82
N LYS A 514 -5.78 -38.51 -5.41
CA LYS A 514 -6.59 -39.56 -6.07
C LYS A 514 -7.48 -40.34 -5.10
N LEU A 515 -7.21 -40.25 -3.79
CA LEU A 515 -7.90 -41.00 -2.73
C LEU A 515 -8.99 -40.18 -2.02
N GLY A 516 -8.99 -38.85 -2.18
CA GLY A 516 -9.98 -37.99 -1.55
C GLY A 516 -9.47 -36.59 -1.21
N PHE A 517 -10.24 -35.87 -0.39
CA PHE A 517 -9.98 -34.48 -0.03
C PHE A 517 -8.96 -34.32 1.11
N ILE A 518 -8.17 -33.28 1.03
CA ILE A 518 -7.30 -32.81 2.12
C ILE A 518 -8.15 -32.05 3.14
N ARG A 519 -7.90 -32.29 4.43
CA ARG A 519 -8.69 -31.66 5.50
C ARG A 519 -7.82 -31.15 6.65
N ALA A 520 -8.30 -30.13 7.34
CA ALA A 520 -7.83 -29.83 8.69
C ALA A 520 -8.56 -30.74 9.70
N PRO A 521 -7.89 -31.20 10.76
CA PRO A 521 -8.50 -32.07 11.77
C PRO A 521 -9.74 -31.48 12.44
N THR A 522 -9.67 -30.22 12.85
CA THR A 522 -10.77 -29.53 13.54
C THR A 522 -11.05 -28.12 13.05
N LEU A 523 -10.08 -27.42 12.42
CA LEU A 523 -10.20 -26.04 12.04
C LEU A 523 -11.04 -25.86 10.77
N LYS A 524 -12.12 -25.10 10.92
CA LYS A 524 -13.06 -24.72 9.85
C LYS A 524 -12.98 -23.23 9.59
N ASN A 525 -13.23 -22.81 8.35
CA ASN A 525 -13.13 -21.41 7.94
C ASN A 525 -11.80 -20.72 8.30
N ALA A 526 -10.75 -21.51 8.47
CA ALA A 526 -9.42 -21.08 8.87
C ALA A 526 -8.56 -20.79 7.63
N SER A 527 -7.69 -19.80 7.71
CA SER A 527 -6.70 -19.52 6.65
C SER A 527 -5.69 -20.65 6.54
N ILE A 528 -5.22 -20.94 5.31
CA ILE A 528 -4.17 -21.96 5.08
C ILE A 528 -2.86 -21.25 4.74
N ARG A 529 -1.82 -21.69 5.43
CA ARG A 529 -0.46 -21.15 5.28
C ARG A 529 0.58 -22.24 5.23
#